data_8b182f7ba502ec5aab8a4cec4e7a213f
#
_entry.id   8b182f7ba502ec5aab8a4cec4e7a213f
#
_cell.length_a   1.000
_cell.length_b   1.000
_cell.length_c   1.000
_cell.angle_alpha   90.00
_cell.angle_beta   90.00
_cell.angle_gamma   90.00
#
_symmetry.space_group_name_H-M   'P 1'
#
loop_
_entity.id
_entity.type
_entity.pdbx_description
1 polymer ?
#
loop_
_entity_poly.entity_id
_entity_poly.type
_entity_poly.pdbx_seq_one_letter_code
_entity_poly.pdbx_strand_id
1 'polypeptide(L)'
;LLQTAIFEPHLLAGYGIEPIKAQNIFPVAQCAVDEVLQLLPVIEDFQDAVRWSAERLAQELPHAAQLSKVDGLYLAQWLLGILESPYAEQIDVDPVQYEESLGAEGVKELRDRAHGAYARRRLAVLSGSVEDVFRTHTDGYEQLIRGLSEIGQFDLAHKYAEKAILTLPTEDTFHIVTFWAALCDAHFPHRSPAVHRIAFDSFPILSTARGLFAAVGDTASVLIQTRLRDKPWDLAMFQYVCLNDPERAWATASDAGIEWSLAEQLLPDLPDETIPILMRKVEEQLENKYGCDQAYELLGKIQKVAEPTSFEEFLGRLKRKFANCPEIRSLLAGVDEL
;
A
#
# COMPACT_ATOMS: atom_id res chain seq x y z
N LEU A 1 -3.62 -8.21 -19.63
CA LEU A 1 -3.80 -9.36 -20.55
C LEU A 1 -3.79 -10.68 -19.80
N LEU A 2 -2.78 -10.97 -18.98
CA LEU A 2 -2.68 -12.24 -18.25
C LEU A 2 -3.81 -12.38 -17.21
N GLN A 3 -4.11 -11.33 -16.47
CA GLN A 3 -5.24 -11.28 -15.52
C GLN A 3 -6.57 -11.52 -16.24
N THR A 4 -6.78 -10.88 -17.38
CA THR A 4 -7.97 -11.08 -18.21
C THR A 4 -8.04 -12.52 -18.77
N ALA A 5 -6.90 -13.11 -19.13
CA ALA A 5 -6.84 -14.48 -19.62
C ALA A 5 -7.19 -15.51 -18.55
N ILE A 6 -6.86 -15.24 -17.28
CA ILE A 6 -7.11 -16.15 -16.15
C ILE A 6 -8.54 -16.00 -15.63
N PHE A 7 -9.01 -14.78 -15.40
CA PHE A 7 -10.28 -14.54 -14.71
C PHE A 7 -11.47 -14.27 -15.64
N GLU A 8 -11.21 -13.73 -16.84
CA GLU A 8 -12.25 -13.30 -17.78
C GLU A 8 -11.93 -13.73 -19.22
N PRO A 9 -11.70 -15.03 -19.49
CA PRO A 9 -11.30 -15.50 -20.81
C PRO A 9 -12.31 -15.15 -21.92
N HIS A 10 -13.59 -14.94 -21.57
CA HIS A 10 -14.62 -14.51 -22.50
C HIS A 10 -14.41 -13.10 -23.06
N LEU A 11 -13.73 -12.21 -22.33
CA LEU A 11 -13.40 -10.87 -22.83
C LEU A 11 -12.36 -10.93 -23.95
N LEU A 12 -11.42 -11.86 -23.87
CA LEU A 12 -10.41 -12.06 -24.93
C LEU A 12 -11.03 -12.53 -26.25
N ALA A 13 -12.07 -13.37 -26.18
CA ALA A 13 -12.80 -13.82 -27.35
C ALA A 13 -13.50 -12.65 -28.09
N GLY A 14 -13.95 -11.62 -27.35
CA GLY A 14 -14.53 -10.40 -27.92
C GLY A 14 -13.53 -9.58 -28.76
N TYR A 15 -12.22 -9.75 -28.52
CA TYR A 15 -11.14 -9.11 -29.29
C TYR A 15 -10.51 -10.04 -30.35
N GLY A 16 -11.12 -11.19 -30.62
CA GLY A 16 -10.61 -12.17 -31.59
C GLY A 16 -9.35 -12.92 -31.11
N ILE A 17 -9.06 -12.88 -29.79
CA ILE A 17 -7.95 -13.61 -29.18
C ILE A 17 -8.48 -14.95 -28.71
N GLU A 18 -7.91 -16.05 -29.21
CA GLU A 18 -8.27 -17.40 -28.74
C GLU A 18 -7.97 -17.53 -27.23
N PRO A 19 -8.91 -18.07 -26.43
CA PRO A 19 -8.68 -18.32 -25.01
C PRO A 19 -7.47 -19.24 -24.82
N ILE A 20 -6.56 -18.85 -23.93
CA ILE A 20 -5.45 -19.72 -23.57
C ILE A 20 -6.02 -20.96 -22.89
N LYS A 21 -5.66 -22.15 -23.38
CA LYS A 21 -6.08 -23.40 -22.73
C LYS A 21 -5.53 -23.42 -21.29
N ALA A 22 -6.34 -23.89 -20.34
CA ALA A 22 -5.99 -23.92 -18.91
C ALA A 22 -4.58 -24.50 -18.64
N GLN A 23 -4.23 -25.58 -19.35
CA GLN A 23 -2.89 -26.21 -19.23
C GLN A 23 -1.71 -25.35 -19.68
N ASN A 24 -1.94 -24.26 -20.39
CA ASN A 24 -0.89 -23.36 -20.90
C ASN A 24 -0.83 -22.03 -20.14
N ILE A 25 -1.71 -21.79 -19.17
CA ILE A 25 -1.77 -20.53 -18.45
C ILE A 25 -0.49 -20.35 -17.62
N PHE A 26 -0.11 -21.36 -16.84
CA PHE A 26 1.08 -21.29 -15.99
C PHE A 26 2.38 -21.14 -16.80
N PRO A 27 2.65 -21.93 -17.86
CA PRO A 27 3.86 -21.74 -18.68
C PRO A 27 4.00 -20.32 -19.25
N VAL A 28 2.89 -19.69 -19.66
CA VAL A 28 2.90 -18.31 -20.19
C VAL A 28 3.21 -17.31 -19.06
N ALA A 29 2.60 -17.47 -17.91
CA ALA A 29 2.82 -16.63 -16.76
C ALA A 29 4.25 -16.78 -16.21
N GLN A 30 4.74 -18.03 -16.14
CA GLN A 30 6.12 -18.35 -15.77
C GLN A 30 7.12 -17.64 -16.69
N CYS A 31 6.94 -17.75 -18.00
CA CYS A 31 7.83 -17.11 -18.97
C CYS A 31 7.91 -15.58 -18.76
N ALA A 32 6.76 -14.95 -18.47
CA ALA A 32 6.71 -13.52 -18.20
C ALA A 32 7.47 -13.14 -16.93
N VAL A 33 7.39 -13.94 -15.86
CA VAL A 33 8.15 -13.71 -14.63
C VAL A 33 9.63 -13.94 -14.85
N ASP A 34 10.02 -15.00 -15.56
CA ASP A 34 11.43 -15.30 -15.84
C ASP A 34 12.06 -14.18 -16.68
N GLU A 35 11.34 -13.59 -17.65
CA GLU A 35 11.81 -12.43 -18.42
C GLU A 35 11.96 -11.18 -17.54
N VAL A 36 10.97 -10.90 -16.68
CA VAL A 36 11.03 -9.76 -15.75
C VAL A 36 12.23 -9.90 -14.80
N LEU A 37 12.48 -11.09 -14.26
CA LEU A 37 13.63 -11.36 -13.39
C LEU A 37 14.97 -11.12 -14.08
N GLN A 38 15.07 -11.42 -15.38
CA GLN A 38 16.27 -11.16 -16.17
C GLN A 38 16.48 -9.66 -16.45
N LEU A 39 15.41 -8.87 -16.46
CA LEU A 39 15.49 -7.43 -16.72
C LEU A 39 15.83 -6.62 -15.45
N LEU A 40 15.48 -7.10 -14.24
CA LEU A 40 15.71 -6.38 -12.99
C LEU A 40 17.16 -5.88 -12.78
N PRO A 41 18.23 -6.66 -13.11
CA PRO A 41 19.60 -6.18 -12.95
C PRO A 41 20.07 -5.18 -14.01
N VAL A 42 19.31 -4.98 -15.10
CA VAL A 42 19.73 -4.22 -16.28
C VAL A 42 19.07 -2.83 -16.38
N ILE A 43 17.91 -2.66 -15.75
CA ILE A 43 17.08 -1.45 -15.93
C ILE A 43 17.09 -0.62 -14.64
N GLU A 44 18.05 0.32 -14.54
CA GLU A 44 18.16 1.22 -13.38
C GLU A 44 16.99 2.23 -13.30
N ASP A 45 16.55 2.79 -14.43
CA ASP A 45 15.55 3.88 -14.47
C ASP A 45 14.07 3.40 -14.36
N PHE A 46 13.79 2.11 -14.52
CA PHE A 46 12.44 1.54 -14.51
C PHE A 46 12.24 0.44 -13.49
N GLN A 47 13.13 0.33 -12.51
CA GLN A 47 13.10 -0.74 -11.50
C GLN A 47 11.75 -0.83 -10.78
N ASP A 48 11.13 0.30 -10.44
CA ASP A 48 9.85 0.32 -9.72
C ASP A 48 8.70 -0.22 -10.57
N ALA A 49 8.63 0.13 -11.86
CA ALA A 49 7.57 -0.36 -12.75
C ALA A 49 7.73 -1.85 -13.06
N VAL A 50 8.97 -2.30 -13.28
CA VAL A 50 9.31 -3.71 -13.53
C VAL A 50 9.04 -4.55 -12.27
N ARG A 51 9.46 -4.06 -11.11
CA ARG A 51 9.19 -4.67 -9.81
C ARG A 51 7.70 -4.79 -9.53
N TRP A 52 6.92 -3.72 -9.69
CA TRP A 52 5.47 -3.75 -9.52
C TRP A 52 4.80 -4.76 -10.45
N SER A 53 5.28 -4.87 -11.71
CA SER A 53 4.79 -5.86 -12.66
C SER A 53 5.12 -7.30 -12.22
N ALA A 54 6.33 -7.53 -11.67
CA ALA A 54 6.74 -8.83 -11.13
C ALA A 54 5.90 -9.23 -9.92
N GLU A 55 5.73 -8.33 -8.96
CA GLU A 55 4.88 -8.56 -7.77
C GLU A 55 3.45 -8.93 -8.16
N ARG A 56 2.88 -8.21 -9.12
CA ARG A 56 1.51 -8.46 -9.58
C ARG A 56 1.37 -9.78 -10.34
N LEU A 57 2.34 -10.14 -11.16
CA LEU A 57 2.38 -11.44 -11.82
C LEU A 57 2.55 -12.57 -10.80
N ALA A 58 3.41 -12.38 -9.80
CA ALA A 58 3.65 -13.35 -8.73
C ALA A 58 2.37 -13.67 -7.93
N GLN A 59 1.50 -12.68 -7.71
CA GLN A 59 0.21 -12.86 -7.03
C GLN A 59 -0.78 -13.75 -7.81
N GLU A 60 -0.71 -13.75 -9.12
CA GLU A 60 -1.64 -14.52 -9.98
C GLU A 60 -1.13 -15.94 -10.30
N LEU A 61 0.17 -16.17 -10.14
CA LEU A 61 0.80 -17.45 -10.48
C LEU A 61 0.30 -18.66 -9.67
N PRO A 62 0.00 -18.56 -8.35
CA PRO A 62 -0.55 -19.69 -7.60
C PRO A 62 -1.84 -20.23 -8.22
N HIS A 63 -2.74 -19.33 -8.60
CA HIS A 63 -3.99 -19.70 -9.27
C HIS A 63 -3.74 -20.29 -10.65
N ALA A 64 -2.81 -19.74 -11.42
CA ALA A 64 -2.41 -20.28 -12.70
C ALA A 64 -1.82 -21.69 -12.58
N ALA A 65 -1.04 -21.96 -11.54
CA ALA A 65 -0.48 -23.29 -11.26
C ALA A 65 -1.58 -24.33 -10.96
N GLN A 66 -2.58 -23.96 -10.15
CA GLN A 66 -3.74 -24.81 -9.87
C GLN A 66 -4.54 -25.14 -11.14
N LEU A 67 -4.89 -24.11 -11.93
CA LEU A 67 -5.63 -24.28 -13.17
C LEU A 67 -4.91 -25.16 -14.19
N SER A 68 -3.60 -25.02 -14.28
CA SER A 68 -2.77 -25.77 -15.22
C SER A 68 -2.41 -27.18 -14.72
N LYS A 69 -2.71 -27.51 -13.46
CA LYS A 69 -2.32 -28.77 -12.80
C LYS A 69 -0.84 -29.07 -12.98
N VAL A 70 -0.01 -28.10 -12.65
CA VAL A 70 1.45 -28.19 -12.80
C VAL A 70 1.99 -29.31 -11.93
N ASP A 71 3.00 -30.04 -12.45
CA ASP A 71 3.71 -31.04 -11.65
C ASP A 71 4.41 -30.39 -10.45
N GLY A 72 4.19 -30.97 -9.26
CA GLY A 72 4.66 -30.35 -8.00
C GLY A 72 6.18 -30.29 -7.87
N LEU A 73 6.93 -31.27 -8.44
CA LEU A 73 8.40 -31.24 -8.44
C LEU A 73 8.94 -30.19 -9.41
N TYR A 74 8.32 -30.08 -10.59
CA TYR A 74 8.66 -29.02 -11.54
C TYR A 74 8.43 -27.64 -10.93
N LEU A 75 7.25 -27.44 -10.31
CA LEU A 75 6.91 -26.19 -9.62
C LEU A 75 7.90 -25.86 -8.51
N ALA A 76 8.28 -26.87 -7.71
CA ALA A 76 9.25 -26.71 -6.64
C ALA A 76 10.63 -26.25 -7.17
N GLN A 77 11.12 -26.84 -8.26
CA GLN A 77 12.40 -26.45 -8.86
C GLN A 77 12.38 -25.02 -9.39
N TRP A 78 11.28 -24.61 -10.01
CA TRP A 78 11.13 -23.24 -10.49
C TRP A 78 11.03 -22.23 -9.32
N LEU A 79 10.20 -22.51 -8.32
CA LEU A 79 10.11 -21.67 -7.10
C LEU A 79 11.45 -21.55 -6.39
N LEU A 80 12.21 -22.64 -6.30
CA LEU A 80 13.54 -22.62 -5.71
C LEU A 80 14.47 -21.63 -6.41
N GLY A 81 14.43 -21.58 -7.75
CA GLY A 81 15.20 -20.60 -8.53
C GLY A 81 14.87 -19.15 -8.16
N ILE A 82 13.59 -18.85 -7.92
CA ILE A 82 13.14 -17.50 -7.50
C ILE A 82 13.54 -17.23 -6.04
N LEU A 83 13.26 -18.17 -5.14
CA LEU A 83 13.48 -18.02 -3.70
C LEU A 83 14.97 -17.88 -3.33
N GLU A 84 15.87 -18.44 -4.15
CA GLU A 84 17.33 -18.31 -4.01
C GLU A 84 17.90 -17.11 -4.77
N SER A 85 17.07 -16.40 -5.53
CA SER A 85 17.50 -15.19 -6.25
C SER A 85 17.78 -14.03 -5.29
N PRO A 86 18.67 -13.10 -5.64
CA PRO A 86 18.91 -11.89 -4.84
C PRO A 86 17.70 -10.98 -4.75
N TYR A 87 16.67 -11.21 -5.55
CA TYR A 87 15.43 -10.41 -5.62
C TYR A 87 14.24 -11.09 -4.93
N ALA A 88 14.44 -12.22 -4.26
CA ALA A 88 13.37 -13.02 -3.64
C ALA A 88 12.45 -12.22 -2.71
N GLU A 89 13.04 -11.42 -1.80
CA GLU A 89 12.28 -10.57 -0.87
C GLU A 89 11.55 -9.41 -1.56
N GLN A 90 12.05 -8.96 -2.71
CA GLN A 90 11.47 -7.84 -3.45
C GLN A 90 10.28 -8.28 -4.30
N ILE A 91 10.32 -9.50 -4.82
CA ILE A 91 9.25 -10.06 -5.66
C ILE A 91 8.14 -10.67 -4.80
N ASP A 92 8.49 -11.03 -3.56
CA ASP A 92 7.57 -11.59 -2.55
C ASP A 92 6.77 -12.80 -3.04
N VAL A 93 7.46 -13.75 -3.71
CA VAL A 93 6.86 -15.02 -4.09
C VAL A 93 6.74 -15.91 -2.86
N ASP A 94 5.52 -16.14 -2.42
CA ASP A 94 5.24 -16.90 -1.21
C ASP A 94 4.91 -18.37 -1.52
N PRO A 95 5.78 -19.34 -1.18
CA PRO A 95 5.53 -20.75 -1.42
C PRO A 95 4.30 -21.31 -0.68
N VAL A 96 3.82 -20.63 0.37
CA VAL A 96 2.59 -21.02 1.09
C VAL A 96 1.38 -20.99 0.16
N GLN A 97 1.33 -20.02 -0.75
CA GLN A 97 0.23 -19.89 -1.71
C GLN A 97 0.19 -21.00 -2.75
N TYR A 98 1.30 -21.75 -2.90
CA TYR A 98 1.42 -22.86 -3.84
C TYR A 98 1.28 -24.25 -3.19
N GLU A 99 0.98 -24.32 -1.88
CA GLU A 99 0.97 -25.57 -1.11
C GLU A 99 0.17 -26.68 -1.80
N GLU A 100 -1.05 -26.37 -2.26
CA GLU A 100 -1.92 -27.34 -2.94
C GLU A 100 -1.31 -27.83 -4.26
N SER A 101 -0.70 -26.96 -5.05
CA SER A 101 -0.08 -27.29 -6.33
C SER A 101 1.25 -28.03 -6.18
N LEU A 102 2.01 -27.72 -5.12
CA LEU A 102 3.26 -28.39 -4.80
C LEU A 102 3.04 -29.84 -4.34
N GLY A 103 2.00 -30.07 -3.56
CA GLY A 103 1.81 -31.34 -2.89
C GLY A 103 2.95 -31.70 -1.93
N ALA A 104 2.89 -32.88 -1.31
CA ALA A 104 3.87 -33.30 -0.31
C ALA A 104 5.30 -33.44 -0.87
N GLU A 105 5.45 -33.91 -2.11
CA GLU A 105 6.76 -34.12 -2.73
C GLU A 105 7.42 -32.80 -3.12
N GLY A 106 6.68 -31.83 -3.69
CA GLY A 106 7.19 -30.50 -4.03
C GLY A 106 7.59 -29.72 -2.78
N VAL A 107 6.79 -29.75 -1.71
CA VAL A 107 7.12 -29.13 -0.43
C VAL A 107 8.40 -29.73 0.17
N LYS A 108 8.55 -31.06 0.10
CA LYS A 108 9.77 -31.73 0.55
C LYS A 108 11.00 -31.31 -0.25
N GLU A 109 10.89 -31.28 -1.59
CA GLU A 109 11.99 -30.85 -2.47
C GLU A 109 12.45 -29.42 -2.15
N LEU A 110 11.51 -28.49 -1.94
CA LEU A 110 11.82 -27.12 -1.53
C LEU A 110 12.59 -27.09 -0.19
N ARG A 111 12.12 -27.83 0.82
CA ARG A 111 12.77 -27.88 2.14
C ARG A 111 14.19 -28.43 2.10
N ASP A 112 14.38 -29.51 1.33
CA ASP A 112 15.66 -30.19 1.27
C ASP A 112 16.73 -29.35 0.54
N ARG A 113 16.32 -28.42 -0.34
CA ARG A 113 17.22 -27.68 -1.21
C ARG A 113 17.31 -26.19 -0.95
N ALA A 114 16.38 -25.59 -0.19
CA ALA A 114 16.41 -24.15 0.06
C ALA A 114 17.49 -23.77 1.07
N HIS A 115 18.36 -22.83 0.69
CA HIS A 115 19.47 -22.36 1.51
C HIS A 115 19.37 -20.89 1.90
N GLY A 116 18.70 -20.05 1.09
CA GLY A 116 18.50 -18.64 1.33
C GLY A 116 17.72 -18.34 2.62
N ALA A 117 18.03 -17.25 3.31
CA ALA A 117 17.37 -16.89 4.56
C ALA A 117 15.87 -16.65 4.34
N TYR A 118 15.51 -15.94 3.27
CA TYR A 118 14.11 -15.69 2.90
C TYR A 118 13.37 -17.02 2.63
N ALA A 119 13.93 -17.88 1.78
CA ALA A 119 13.34 -19.17 1.44
C ALA A 119 13.09 -20.01 2.70
N ARG A 120 14.07 -20.12 3.59
CA ARG A 120 13.93 -20.88 4.85
C ARG A 120 12.83 -20.32 5.76
N ARG A 121 12.70 -18.98 5.86
CA ARG A 121 11.64 -18.36 6.63
C ARG A 121 10.24 -18.73 6.07
N ARG A 122 10.06 -18.58 4.76
CA ARG A 122 8.78 -18.92 4.12
C ARG A 122 8.43 -20.41 4.21
N LEU A 123 9.40 -21.27 4.09
CA LEU A 123 9.22 -22.73 4.25
C LEU A 123 8.94 -23.14 5.71
N ALA A 124 9.46 -22.41 6.69
CA ALA A 124 9.09 -22.61 8.08
C ALA A 124 7.61 -22.27 8.35
N VAL A 125 7.10 -21.21 7.72
CA VAL A 125 5.66 -20.87 7.75
C VAL A 125 4.83 -21.98 7.09
N LEU A 126 5.22 -22.43 5.92
CA LEU A 126 4.57 -23.54 5.20
C LEU A 126 4.54 -24.84 6.03
N SER A 127 5.54 -25.05 6.91
CA SER A 127 5.55 -26.22 7.78
C SER A 127 4.53 -26.17 8.91
N GLY A 128 4.04 -24.99 9.26
CA GLY A 128 3.20 -24.76 10.43
C GLY A 128 3.90 -25.04 11.78
N SER A 129 5.23 -25.27 11.78
CA SER A 129 6.01 -25.65 12.96
C SER A 129 6.54 -24.43 13.71
N VAL A 130 6.12 -24.29 14.96
CA VAL A 130 6.64 -23.25 15.88
C VAL A 130 8.17 -23.32 16.01
N GLU A 131 8.71 -24.53 16.11
CA GLU A 131 10.16 -24.76 16.25
C GLU A 131 10.91 -24.28 15.00
N ASP A 132 10.38 -24.55 13.81
CA ASP A 132 10.97 -24.10 12.55
C ASP A 132 10.95 -22.58 12.42
N VAL A 133 9.84 -21.95 12.82
CA VAL A 133 9.73 -20.48 12.87
C VAL A 133 10.79 -19.90 13.81
N PHE A 134 10.94 -20.39 15.02
CA PHE A 134 11.98 -19.91 15.94
C PHE A 134 13.38 -20.09 15.41
N ARG A 135 13.65 -21.19 14.72
CA ARG A 135 14.97 -21.49 14.18
C ARG A 135 15.35 -20.60 12.99
N THR A 136 14.37 -20.17 12.20
CA THR A 136 14.61 -19.45 10.94
C THR A 136 14.38 -17.94 11.02
N HIS A 137 13.57 -17.48 11.97
CA HIS A 137 13.25 -16.06 12.15
C HIS A 137 14.14 -15.45 13.25
N THR A 138 15.44 -15.45 13.02
CA THR A 138 16.43 -14.96 14.00
C THR A 138 16.79 -13.49 13.84
N ASP A 139 16.41 -12.87 12.72
CA ASP A 139 16.87 -11.54 12.30
C ASP A 139 16.13 -10.38 13.01
N GLY A 140 15.25 -10.69 13.95
CA GLY A 140 14.58 -9.69 14.76
C GLY A 140 13.15 -10.06 15.17
N TYR A 141 12.62 -9.26 16.08
CA TYR A 141 11.27 -9.48 16.62
C TYR A 141 10.18 -9.38 15.55
N GLU A 142 10.28 -8.45 14.62
CA GLU A 142 9.24 -8.24 13.61
C GLU A 142 9.00 -9.50 12.77
N GLN A 143 10.08 -10.08 12.24
CA GLN A 143 10.00 -11.29 11.43
C GLN A 143 9.44 -12.48 12.23
N LEU A 144 9.91 -12.63 13.47
CA LEU A 144 9.41 -13.68 14.37
C LEU A 144 7.92 -13.55 14.66
N ILE A 145 7.44 -12.34 14.98
CA ILE A 145 6.04 -12.06 15.30
C ILE A 145 5.15 -12.34 14.07
N ARG A 146 5.58 -11.91 12.88
CA ARG A 146 4.89 -12.19 11.63
C ARG A 146 4.81 -13.68 11.34
N GLY A 147 5.93 -14.40 11.40
CA GLY A 147 5.97 -15.84 11.18
C GLY A 147 5.08 -16.64 12.16
N LEU A 148 5.08 -16.28 13.44
CA LEU A 148 4.19 -16.88 14.43
C LEU A 148 2.72 -16.60 14.14
N SER A 149 2.40 -15.39 13.71
CA SER A 149 1.03 -15.00 13.34
C SER A 149 0.54 -15.76 12.10
N GLU A 150 1.39 -15.92 11.09
CA GLU A 150 1.06 -16.63 9.85
C GLU A 150 0.75 -18.12 10.08
N ILE A 151 1.42 -18.76 11.05
CA ILE A 151 1.09 -20.14 11.46
C ILE A 151 -0.02 -20.24 12.51
N GLY A 152 -0.76 -19.15 12.75
CA GLY A 152 -1.89 -19.12 13.70
C GLY A 152 -1.50 -19.13 15.17
N GLN A 153 -0.22 -18.92 15.53
CA GLN A 153 0.25 -18.88 16.92
C GLN A 153 0.12 -17.48 17.52
N PHE A 154 -1.11 -16.96 17.53
CA PHE A 154 -1.41 -15.57 17.89
C PHE A 154 -1.03 -15.21 19.33
N ASP A 155 -1.18 -16.13 20.30
CA ASP A 155 -0.75 -15.89 21.68
C ASP A 155 0.77 -15.71 21.81
N LEU A 156 1.54 -16.50 21.05
CA LEU A 156 3.00 -16.36 21.01
C LEU A 156 3.39 -15.08 20.30
N ALA A 157 2.78 -14.77 19.15
CA ALA A 157 3.01 -13.53 18.43
C ALA A 157 2.74 -12.31 19.33
N HIS A 158 1.60 -12.30 20.04
CA HIS A 158 1.26 -11.26 21.02
C HIS A 158 2.33 -11.10 22.11
N LYS A 159 2.75 -12.21 22.73
CA LYS A 159 3.77 -12.20 23.79
C LYS A 159 5.13 -11.66 23.31
N TYR A 160 5.54 -12.02 22.09
CA TYR A 160 6.79 -11.54 21.53
C TYR A 160 6.70 -10.09 21.07
N ALA A 161 5.54 -9.60 20.61
CA ALA A 161 5.31 -8.18 20.34
C ALA A 161 5.41 -7.34 21.64
N GLU A 162 4.75 -7.77 22.70
CA GLU A 162 4.87 -7.12 24.02
C GLU A 162 6.32 -7.07 24.50
N LYS A 163 7.05 -8.18 24.38
CA LYS A 163 8.48 -8.24 24.73
C LYS A 163 9.33 -7.28 23.88
N ALA A 164 9.07 -7.21 22.60
CA ALA A 164 9.80 -6.32 21.68
C ALA A 164 9.66 -4.85 22.09
N ILE A 165 8.44 -4.41 22.39
CA ILE A 165 8.16 -3.02 22.83
C ILE A 165 8.89 -2.69 24.14
N LEU A 166 9.08 -3.67 25.01
CA LEU A 166 9.78 -3.47 26.29
C LEU A 166 11.32 -3.49 26.17
N THR A 167 11.86 -4.04 25.08
CA THR A 167 13.30 -4.31 24.95
C THR A 167 13.99 -3.50 23.85
N LEU A 168 13.26 -3.07 22.82
CA LEU A 168 13.83 -2.31 21.72
C LEU A 168 13.71 -0.80 21.96
N PRO A 169 14.60 0.01 21.33
CA PRO A 169 14.42 1.45 21.25
C PRO A 169 13.08 1.81 20.59
N THR A 170 12.44 2.88 21.06
CA THR A 170 11.11 3.27 20.55
C THR A 170 11.11 3.49 19.04
N GLU A 171 12.16 4.12 18.47
CA GLU A 171 12.31 4.38 17.03
C GLU A 171 12.23 3.11 16.16
N ASP A 172 12.63 1.95 16.70
CA ASP A 172 12.66 0.67 15.99
C ASP A 172 11.34 -0.12 16.12
N THR A 173 10.38 0.39 16.90
CA THR A 173 9.19 -0.40 17.25
C THR A 173 7.92 -0.03 16.49
N PHE A 174 7.96 0.98 15.60
CA PHE A 174 6.76 1.45 14.88
C PHE A 174 6.02 0.34 14.13
N HIS A 175 6.73 -0.43 13.31
CA HIS A 175 6.13 -1.52 12.54
C HIS A 175 5.62 -2.64 13.44
N ILE A 176 6.34 -2.94 14.53
CA ILE A 176 5.95 -3.98 15.49
C ILE A 176 4.66 -3.59 16.21
N VAL A 177 4.56 -2.36 16.73
CA VAL A 177 3.39 -1.93 17.51
C VAL A 177 2.15 -1.77 16.64
N THR A 178 2.31 -1.32 15.38
CA THR A 178 1.19 -1.22 14.44
C THR A 178 0.69 -2.60 14.01
N PHE A 179 1.59 -3.55 13.73
CA PHE A 179 1.22 -4.94 13.48
C PHE A 179 0.57 -5.60 14.69
N TRP A 180 1.11 -5.38 15.89
CA TRP A 180 0.54 -5.89 17.13
C TRP A 180 -0.87 -5.35 17.41
N ALA A 181 -1.13 -4.07 17.12
CA ALA A 181 -2.46 -3.49 17.22
C ALA A 181 -3.44 -4.19 16.27
N ALA A 182 -3.08 -4.37 15.00
CA ALA A 182 -3.91 -5.10 14.03
C ALA A 182 -4.14 -6.57 14.44
N LEU A 183 -3.13 -7.25 14.99
CA LEU A 183 -3.24 -8.59 15.53
C LEU A 183 -4.25 -8.64 16.69
N CYS A 184 -4.22 -7.63 17.57
CA CYS A 184 -5.16 -7.54 18.69
C CYS A 184 -6.58 -7.23 18.23
N ASP A 185 -6.77 -6.39 17.22
CA ASP A 185 -8.08 -6.12 16.63
C ASP A 185 -8.73 -7.42 16.11
N ALA A 186 -7.95 -8.25 15.44
CA ALA A 186 -8.43 -9.48 14.83
C ALA A 186 -8.66 -10.63 15.85
N HIS A 187 -7.76 -10.81 16.81
CA HIS A 187 -7.71 -12.00 17.64
C HIS A 187 -7.89 -11.76 19.16
N PHE A 188 -7.67 -10.54 19.63
CA PHE A 188 -7.73 -10.16 21.04
C PHE A 188 -8.47 -8.84 21.26
N PRO A 189 -9.75 -8.70 20.84
CA PRO A 189 -10.45 -7.41 20.85
C PRO A 189 -10.52 -6.77 22.23
N HIS A 190 -10.47 -7.56 23.32
CA HIS A 190 -10.44 -7.03 24.69
C HIS A 190 -9.10 -6.37 25.05
N ARG A 191 -8.01 -6.65 24.34
CA ARG A 191 -6.67 -6.05 24.52
C ARG A 191 -6.41 -4.90 23.55
N SER A 192 -7.16 -4.84 22.44
CA SER A 192 -6.99 -3.86 21.36
C SER A 192 -6.92 -2.41 21.88
N PRO A 193 -7.82 -1.93 22.78
CA PRO A 193 -7.74 -0.56 23.29
C PRO A 193 -6.42 -0.22 24.00
N ALA A 194 -5.88 -1.17 24.76
CA ALA A 194 -4.63 -0.98 25.50
C ALA A 194 -3.43 -0.92 24.53
N VAL A 195 -3.42 -1.77 23.51
CA VAL A 195 -2.33 -1.82 22.52
C VAL A 195 -2.35 -0.58 21.64
N HIS A 196 -3.53 -0.13 21.15
CA HIS A 196 -3.67 1.13 20.43
C HIS A 196 -3.23 2.33 21.27
N ARG A 197 -3.48 2.29 22.57
CA ARG A 197 -2.99 3.32 23.48
C ARG A 197 -1.45 3.34 23.54
N ILE A 198 -0.82 2.17 23.66
CA ILE A 198 0.65 2.03 23.63
C ILE A 198 1.21 2.56 22.30
N ALA A 199 0.59 2.18 21.17
CA ALA A 199 0.98 2.63 19.84
C ALA A 199 0.93 4.16 19.72
N PHE A 200 -0.15 4.78 20.19
CA PHE A 200 -0.31 6.23 20.14
C PHE A 200 0.62 6.97 21.11
N ASP A 201 0.81 6.45 22.31
CA ASP A 201 1.73 7.08 23.29
C ASP A 201 3.20 7.02 22.81
N SER A 202 3.58 5.95 22.10
CA SER A 202 4.92 5.81 21.48
C SER A 202 5.09 6.66 20.23
N PHE A 203 4.07 6.70 19.39
CA PHE A 203 4.08 7.40 18.09
C PHE A 203 2.80 8.23 17.93
N PRO A 204 2.75 9.45 18.50
CA PRO A 204 1.59 10.32 18.38
C PRO A 204 1.53 10.95 16.98
N ILE A 205 0.94 10.23 16.02
CA ILE A 205 0.70 10.61 14.63
C ILE A 205 -0.72 10.21 14.22
N LEU A 206 -1.19 10.70 13.08
CA LEU A 206 -2.55 10.47 12.60
C LEU A 206 -2.92 8.98 12.53
N SER A 207 -2.04 8.11 12.01
CA SER A 207 -2.34 6.68 11.84
C SER A 207 -2.62 5.98 13.17
N THR A 208 -1.80 6.21 14.18
CA THR A 208 -1.98 5.65 15.53
C THR A 208 -3.12 6.30 16.30
N ALA A 209 -3.36 7.61 16.07
CA ALA A 209 -4.51 8.33 16.61
C ALA A 209 -5.83 7.75 16.08
N ARG A 210 -5.92 7.45 14.78
CA ARG A 210 -7.08 6.79 14.17
C ARG A 210 -7.35 5.42 14.78
N GLY A 211 -6.30 4.61 14.95
CA GLY A 211 -6.41 3.30 15.59
C GLY A 211 -6.93 3.40 17.02
N LEU A 212 -6.37 4.30 17.83
CA LEU A 212 -6.85 4.53 19.20
C LEU A 212 -8.30 5.03 19.23
N PHE A 213 -8.65 5.96 18.36
CA PHE A 213 -10.02 6.48 18.28
C PHE A 213 -11.01 5.40 17.86
N ALA A 214 -10.66 4.56 16.88
CA ALA A 214 -11.48 3.43 16.46
C ALA A 214 -11.71 2.41 17.59
N ALA A 215 -10.68 2.16 18.41
CA ALA A 215 -10.74 1.18 19.50
C ALA A 215 -11.46 1.69 20.76
N VAL A 216 -11.44 3.01 21.04
CA VAL A 216 -11.90 3.61 22.32
C VAL A 216 -13.05 4.60 22.13
N GLY A 217 -13.21 5.16 20.92
CA GLY A 217 -14.22 6.16 20.61
C GLY A 217 -13.90 7.55 21.16
N ASP A 218 -14.95 8.37 21.33
CA ASP A 218 -14.86 9.77 21.73
C ASP A 218 -14.11 10.02 23.03
N THR A 219 -14.05 9.04 23.92
CA THR A 219 -13.35 9.16 25.21
C THR A 219 -11.85 9.40 25.05
N ALA A 220 -11.26 9.01 23.90
CA ALA A 220 -9.86 9.25 23.57
C ALA A 220 -9.62 10.64 22.94
N SER A 221 -10.65 11.32 22.43
CA SER A 221 -10.50 12.51 21.58
C SER A 221 -9.73 13.65 22.25
N VAL A 222 -10.00 13.93 23.52
CA VAL A 222 -9.30 14.99 24.27
C VAL A 222 -7.82 14.68 24.42
N LEU A 223 -7.48 13.44 24.74
CA LEU A 223 -6.11 12.98 24.84
C LEU A 223 -5.38 13.13 23.50
N ILE A 224 -6.00 12.62 22.43
CA ILE A 224 -5.42 12.62 21.08
C ILE A 224 -5.13 14.07 20.65
N GLN A 225 -6.11 14.96 20.76
CA GLN A 225 -5.94 16.36 20.41
C GLN A 225 -4.86 17.06 21.22
N THR A 226 -4.76 16.73 22.51
CA THR A 226 -3.72 17.30 23.39
C THR A 226 -2.33 16.86 22.96
N ARG A 227 -2.16 15.58 22.60
CA ARG A 227 -0.87 15.01 22.19
C ARG A 227 -0.45 15.42 20.78
N LEU A 228 -1.42 15.72 19.90
CA LEU A 228 -1.16 16.15 18.52
C LEU A 228 -1.01 17.68 18.40
N ARG A 229 -1.11 18.44 19.50
CA ARG A 229 -1.06 19.92 19.47
C ARG A 229 0.14 20.48 18.70
N ASP A 230 1.30 19.87 18.87
CA ASP A 230 2.54 20.32 18.23
C ASP A 230 2.75 19.70 16.82
N LYS A 231 1.73 19.00 16.31
CA LYS A 231 1.68 18.39 14.97
C LYS A 231 0.40 18.82 14.25
N PRO A 232 0.35 20.07 13.79
CA PRO A 232 -0.90 20.68 13.32
C PRO A 232 -1.53 19.94 12.15
N TRP A 233 -0.74 19.34 11.27
CA TRP A 233 -1.28 18.53 10.17
C TRP A 233 -1.98 17.26 10.68
N ASP A 234 -1.35 16.50 11.56
CA ASP A 234 -1.94 15.30 12.17
C ASP A 234 -3.20 15.66 12.97
N LEU A 235 -3.16 16.80 13.69
CA LEU A 235 -4.30 17.28 14.47
C LEU A 235 -5.48 17.69 13.58
N ALA A 236 -5.24 18.48 12.55
CA ALA A 236 -6.28 18.91 11.62
C ALA A 236 -6.90 17.71 10.89
N MET A 237 -6.06 16.79 10.40
CA MET A 237 -6.55 15.56 9.76
C MET A 237 -7.32 14.66 10.73
N PHE A 238 -6.94 14.58 12.00
CA PHE A 238 -7.70 13.85 13.00
C PHE A 238 -9.08 14.50 13.23
N GLN A 239 -9.14 15.83 13.34
CA GLN A 239 -10.39 16.58 13.49
C GLN A 239 -11.31 16.35 12.27
N TYR A 240 -10.76 16.37 11.08
CA TYR A 240 -11.50 16.13 9.84
C TYR A 240 -11.98 14.67 9.73
N VAL A 241 -11.07 13.71 9.74
CA VAL A 241 -11.37 12.31 9.40
C VAL A 241 -12.06 11.55 10.52
N CYS A 242 -11.69 11.84 11.80
CA CYS A 242 -12.18 11.06 12.93
C CYS A 242 -13.34 11.78 13.67
N LEU A 243 -13.26 13.11 13.80
CA LEU A 243 -14.30 13.87 14.47
C LEU A 243 -15.37 14.41 13.52
N ASN A 244 -15.15 14.29 12.20
CA ASN A 244 -16.01 14.84 11.15
C ASN A 244 -16.29 16.33 11.35
N ASP A 245 -15.25 17.10 11.69
CA ASP A 245 -15.30 18.52 12.01
C ASP A 245 -14.37 19.30 11.06
N PRO A 246 -14.82 19.56 9.81
CA PRO A 246 -14.01 20.25 8.81
C PRO A 246 -13.69 21.70 9.19
N GLU A 247 -14.61 22.40 9.87
CA GLU A 247 -14.41 23.79 10.29
C GLU A 247 -13.28 23.90 11.30
N ARG A 248 -13.25 23.00 12.26
CA ARG A 248 -12.19 22.95 13.27
C ARG A 248 -10.86 22.54 12.68
N ALA A 249 -10.85 21.58 11.76
CA ALA A 249 -9.68 21.19 11.02
C ALA A 249 -9.07 22.36 10.23
N TRP A 250 -9.92 23.13 9.57
CA TRP A 250 -9.54 24.33 8.85
C TRP A 250 -8.97 25.42 9.78
N ALA A 251 -9.63 25.68 10.89
CA ALA A 251 -9.15 26.64 11.90
C ALA A 251 -7.76 26.23 12.41
N THR A 252 -7.54 24.93 12.71
CA THR A 252 -6.23 24.41 13.13
C THR A 252 -5.18 24.58 12.05
N ALA A 253 -5.52 24.37 10.78
CA ALA A 253 -4.62 24.57 9.66
C ALA A 253 -4.26 26.04 9.47
N SER A 254 -5.23 26.94 9.59
CA SER A 254 -5.05 28.38 9.46
C SER A 254 -4.18 28.96 10.57
N ASP A 255 -4.41 28.55 11.82
CA ASP A 255 -3.60 28.96 12.95
C ASP A 255 -2.12 28.54 12.82
N ALA A 256 -1.88 27.43 12.12
CA ALA A 256 -0.55 26.89 11.87
C ALA A 256 0.08 27.33 10.53
N GLY A 257 -0.66 28.00 9.65
CA GLY A 257 -0.21 28.41 8.34
C GLY A 257 0.01 27.23 7.37
N ILE A 258 -0.79 26.16 7.50
CA ILE A 258 -0.69 24.93 6.68
C ILE A 258 -1.96 24.67 5.84
N GLU A 259 -2.84 25.67 5.65
CA GLU A 259 -4.08 25.57 4.86
C GLU A 259 -3.84 24.97 3.48
N TRP A 260 -2.72 25.34 2.90
CA TRP A 260 -2.26 24.86 1.62
C TRP A 260 -2.17 23.32 1.50
N SER A 261 -1.81 22.67 2.60
CA SER A 261 -1.66 21.21 2.66
C SER A 261 -3.01 20.49 2.81
N LEU A 262 -4.02 21.16 3.38
CA LEU A 262 -5.33 20.58 3.66
C LEU A 262 -6.42 20.99 2.67
N ALA A 263 -6.23 22.09 1.93
CA ALA A 263 -7.25 22.65 1.07
C ALA A 263 -7.87 21.63 0.10
N GLU A 264 -7.07 20.72 -0.42
CA GLU A 264 -7.52 19.71 -1.37
C GLU A 264 -8.41 18.63 -0.71
N GLN A 265 -8.10 18.24 0.53
CA GLN A 265 -8.88 17.27 1.30
C GLN A 265 -10.21 17.88 1.78
N LEU A 266 -10.21 19.16 2.13
CA LEU A 266 -11.37 19.85 2.66
C LEU A 266 -12.25 20.51 1.58
N LEU A 267 -11.86 20.45 0.31
CA LEU A 267 -12.58 21.05 -0.79
C LEU A 267 -14.07 20.66 -0.88
N PRO A 268 -14.46 19.38 -0.64
CA PRO A 268 -15.89 19.01 -0.70
C PRO A 268 -16.75 19.63 0.40
N ASP A 269 -16.16 19.89 1.57
CA ASP A 269 -16.88 20.32 2.77
C ASP A 269 -16.79 21.83 2.99
N LEU A 270 -15.70 22.46 2.58
CA LEU A 270 -15.41 23.89 2.75
C LEU A 270 -14.96 24.55 1.43
N PRO A 271 -15.83 24.56 0.39
CA PRO A 271 -15.45 25.10 -0.91
C PRO A 271 -15.08 26.59 -0.88
N ASP A 272 -15.81 27.39 -0.11
CA ASP A 272 -15.60 28.84 -0.08
C ASP A 272 -14.24 29.24 0.47
N GLU A 273 -13.71 28.48 1.42
CA GLU A 273 -12.41 28.70 2.05
C GLU A 273 -11.27 28.11 1.21
N THR A 274 -11.49 26.94 0.60
CA THR A 274 -10.44 26.16 -0.04
C THR A 274 -10.20 26.52 -1.50
N ILE A 275 -11.26 26.87 -2.26
CA ILE A 275 -11.15 27.20 -3.68
C ILE A 275 -10.16 28.35 -3.93
N PRO A 276 -10.17 29.48 -3.20
CA PRO A 276 -9.20 30.56 -3.44
C PRO A 276 -7.74 30.11 -3.27
N ILE A 277 -7.48 29.22 -2.33
CA ILE A 277 -6.14 28.67 -2.08
C ILE A 277 -5.74 27.72 -3.20
N LEU A 278 -6.64 26.82 -3.60
CA LEU A 278 -6.36 25.89 -4.70
C LEU A 278 -6.20 26.59 -6.05
N MET A 279 -6.97 27.64 -6.33
CA MET A 279 -6.78 28.46 -7.52
C MET A 279 -5.38 29.09 -7.56
N ARG A 280 -4.90 29.60 -6.42
CA ARG A 280 -3.52 30.11 -6.31
C ARG A 280 -2.48 29.00 -6.54
N LYS A 281 -2.72 27.79 -5.97
CA LYS A 281 -1.86 26.62 -6.16
C LYS A 281 -1.76 26.22 -7.63
N VAL A 282 -2.88 26.24 -8.35
CA VAL A 282 -2.89 26.01 -9.82
C VAL A 282 -2.04 27.05 -10.54
N GLU A 283 -2.18 28.34 -10.23
CA GLU A 283 -1.38 29.39 -10.86
C GLU A 283 0.12 29.17 -10.65
N GLU A 284 0.54 28.86 -9.41
CA GLU A 284 1.94 28.60 -9.07
C GLU A 284 2.48 27.33 -9.74
N GLN A 285 1.69 26.26 -9.85
CA GLN A 285 2.08 25.04 -10.55
C GLN A 285 2.27 25.27 -12.06
N LEU A 286 1.38 26.05 -12.67
CA LEU A 286 1.51 26.40 -14.09
C LEU A 286 2.71 27.33 -14.36
N GLU A 287 3.09 28.20 -13.42
CA GLU A 287 4.32 29.00 -13.51
C GLU A 287 5.58 28.14 -13.45
N ASN A 288 5.54 27.09 -12.64
CA ASN A 288 6.61 26.10 -12.46
C ASN A 288 6.48 24.94 -13.43
N LYS A 289 6.60 25.11 -14.71
CA LYS A 289 6.44 24.17 -15.85
C LYS A 289 6.41 22.65 -15.58
N TYR A 290 6.90 22.18 -14.43
CA TYR A 290 6.90 20.77 -13.99
C TYR A 290 5.61 20.33 -13.28
N GLY A 291 4.66 21.23 -13.02
CA GLY A 291 3.43 20.97 -12.28
C GLY A 291 2.16 20.91 -13.15
N CYS A 292 2.29 20.84 -14.47
CA CYS A 292 1.15 20.94 -15.40
C CYS A 292 0.11 19.84 -15.20
N ASP A 293 0.52 18.59 -14.99
CA ASP A 293 -0.39 17.47 -14.77
C ASP A 293 -1.16 17.62 -13.45
N GLN A 294 -0.46 18.02 -12.37
CA GLN A 294 -1.07 18.27 -11.08
C GLN A 294 -2.04 19.47 -11.12
N ALA A 295 -1.68 20.52 -11.87
CA ALA A 295 -2.56 21.67 -12.09
C ALA A 295 -3.84 21.28 -12.82
N TYR A 296 -3.75 20.38 -13.82
CA TYR A 296 -4.91 19.86 -14.55
C TYR A 296 -5.85 19.05 -13.65
N GLU A 297 -5.30 18.13 -12.84
CA GLU A 297 -6.08 17.36 -11.88
C GLU A 297 -6.78 18.26 -10.87
N LEU A 298 -6.09 19.29 -10.38
CA LEU A 298 -6.64 20.25 -9.44
C LEU A 298 -7.77 21.08 -10.08
N LEU A 299 -7.61 21.54 -11.32
CA LEU A 299 -8.65 22.22 -12.07
C LEU A 299 -9.90 21.37 -12.20
N GLY A 300 -9.77 20.08 -12.50
CA GLY A 300 -10.90 19.17 -12.58
C GLY A 300 -11.62 18.95 -11.23
N LYS A 301 -10.87 19.00 -10.09
CA LYS A 301 -11.47 18.94 -8.76
C LYS A 301 -12.23 20.24 -8.42
N ILE A 302 -11.63 21.40 -8.69
CA ILE A 302 -12.24 22.72 -8.45
C ILE A 302 -13.51 22.87 -9.29
N GLN A 303 -13.47 22.49 -10.56
CA GLN A 303 -14.63 22.60 -11.49
C GLN A 303 -15.86 21.88 -10.98
N LYS A 304 -15.70 20.73 -10.32
CA LYS A 304 -16.81 19.93 -9.79
C LYS A 304 -17.53 20.58 -8.62
N VAL A 305 -16.89 21.53 -7.94
CA VAL A 305 -17.37 22.09 -6.67
C VAL A 305 -17.60 23.61 -6.76
N ALA A 306 -16.80 24.31 -7.57
CA ALA A 306 -16.87 25.75 -7.71
C ALA A 306 -18.17 26.20 -8.44
N GLU A 307 -18.60 27.41 -8.16
CA GLU A 307 -19.65 28.06 -8.92
C GLU A 307 -19.18 28.22 -10.38
N PRO A 308 -20.00 27.80 -11.39
CA PRO A 308 -19.60 27.82 -12.81
C PRO A 308 -19.08 29.16 -13.29
N THR A 309 -19.74 30.27 -12.94
CA THR A 309 -19.31 31.61 -13.33
C THR A 309 -17.96 31.99 -12.77
N SER A 310 -17.71 31.70 -11.50
CA SER A 310 -16.43 31.96 -10.83
C SER A 310 -15.30 31.13 -11.43
N PHE A 311 -15.58 29.87 -11.74
CA PHE A 311 -14.59 28.98 -12.39
C PHE A 311 -14.27 29.43 -13.82
N GLU A 312 -15.27 29.82 -14.63
CA GLU A 312 -15.07 30.35 -15.98
C GLU A 312 -14.24 31.65 -16.00
N GLU A 313 -14.49 32.55 -15.04
CA GLU A 313 -13.69 33.76 -14.89
C GLU A 313 -12.22 33.45 -14.56
N PHE A 314 -12.00 32.49 -13.65
CA PHE A 314 -10.68 32.02 -13.28
C PHE A 314 -9.98 31.39 -14.48
N LEU A 315 -10.62 30.47 -15.18
CA LEU A 315 -10.09 29.81 -16.37
C LEU A 315 -9.76 30.83 -17.48
N GLY A 316 -10.62 31.80 -17.70
CA GLY A 316 -10.42 32.91 -18.64
C GLY A 316 -9.21 33.76 -18.26
N ARG A 317 -8.95 33.99 -16.97
CA ARG A 317 -7.76 34.69 -16.47
C ARG A 317 -6.49 33.86 -16.74
N LEU A 318 -6.50 32.55 -16.47
CA LEU A 318 -5.37 31.65 -16.75
C LEU A 318 -5.07 31.62 -18.26
N LYS A 319 -6.09 31.47 -19.13
CA LYS A 319 -5.93 31.47 -20.59
C LYS A 319 -5.25 32.74 -21.11
N ARG A 320 -5.59 33.90 -20.53
CA ARG A 320 -4.94 35.17 -20.86
C ARG A 320 -3.50 35.25 -20.35
N LYS A 321 -3.27 34.84 -19.09
CA LYS A 321 -1.93 34.88 -18.46
C LYS A 321 -0.92 34.00 -19.19
N PHE A 322 -1.34 32.83 -19.63
CA PHE A 322 -0.49 31.83 -20.28
C PHE A 322 -0.68 31.74 -21.80
N ALA A 323 -1.23 32.77 -22.45
CA ALA A 323 -1.50 32.79 -23.90
C ALA A 323 -0.28 32.48 -24.76
N ASN A 324 0.93 32.86 -24.29
CA ASN A 324 2.21 32.69 -25.01
C ASN A 324 2.87 31.32 -24.69
N CYS A 325 2.28 30.44 -23.87
CA CYS A 325 2.80 29.12 -23.57
C CYS A 325 1.95 28.04 -24.27
N PRO A 326 2.41 27.43 -25.39
CA PRO A 326 1.59 26.47 -26.14
C PRO A 326 1.17 25.24 -25.35
N GLU A 327 2.06 24.74 -24.48
CA GLU A 327 1.82 23.56 -23.64
C GLU A 327 0.69 23.80 -22.66
N ILE A 328 0.76 24.90 -21.89
CA ILE A 328 -0.28 25.26 -20.91
C ILE A 328 -1.60 25.60 -21.62
N ARG A 329 -1.53 26.26 -22.79
CA ARG A 329 -2.72 26.57 -23.58
C ARG A 329 -3.45 25.31 -24.04
N SER A 330 -2.72 24.28 -24.48
CA SER A 330 -3.31 22.97 -24.85
C SER A 330 -3.99 22.30 -23.64
N LEU A 331 -3.32 22.33 -22.49
CA LEU A 331 -3.85 21.80 -21.24
C LEU A 331 -5.15 22.52 -20.82
N LEU A 332 -5.15 23.85 -20.83
CA LEU A 332 -6.33 24.65 -20.47
C LEU A 332 -7.49 24.54 -21.49
N ALA A 333 -7.23 24.14 -22.74
CA ALA A 333 -8.27 23.82 -23.70
C ALA A 333 -8.96 22.49 -23.36
N GLY A 334 -8.21 21.49 -22.85
CA GLY A 334 -8.76 20.22 -22.42
C GLY A 334 -9.67 20.32 -21.18
N VAL A 335 -9.53 21.37 -20.37
CA VAL A 335 -10.39 21.58 -19.18
C VAL A 335 -11.84 21.94 -19.58
N ASP A 336 -12.06 22.53 -20.75
CA ASP A 336 -13.41 22.82 -21.25
C ASP A 336 -14.20 21.54 -21.62
N GLU A 337 -13.51 20.39 -21.72
CA GLU A 337 -14.08 19.08 -22.08
C GLU A 337 -14.33 18.17 -20.87
N LEU A 338 -13.91 18.58 -19.64
CA LEU A 338 -14.17 17.88 -18.37
C LEU A 338 -15.57 18.19 -17.82
#